data_70cf49f42fefda9746aee6f4b0870ec4
#
_entry.id   70cf49f42fefda9746aee6f4b0870ec4
#
_cell.length_a   1.000
_cell.length_b   1.000
_cell.length_c   1.000
_cell.angle_alpha   90.00
_cell.angle_beta   90.00
_cell.angle_gamma   90.00
#
_symmetry.space_group_name_H-M   'P 1'
#
loop_
_entity.id
_entity.type
_entity.pdbx_description
1 polymer ?
#
loop_
_entity_poly.entity_id
_entity_poly.type
_entity_poly.pdbx_seq_one_letter_code
_entity_poly.pdbx_strand_id
1 'polypeptide(L)'
;MKRKYILFLICSFFLGGVSAQTLEQARTLFTKGDYEKAKPVFKKYAKSQPSNGNYNYWYGVCCLKTGEAEEAVKPLEMAVKKRVASGQLYLGQAYNDTYRFEDAVNCFEEYITDLKKRKRPTEEAEKLLEKSKADLRMLKGVEDVSIIDSFVVDKSTFLNAYKISEES
;
A
#
# COMPACT_ATOMS: atom_id res chain seq x y z
N MET A 1 23.36 7.98 61.13
CA MET A 1 23.74 8.34 59.75
C MET A 1 23.89 7.10 58.90
N LYS A 2 22.85 6.49 58.33
CA LYS A 2 22.94 5.36 57.34
C LYS A 2 21.57 5.08 56.73
N ARG A 3 20.92 6.10 56.10
CA ARG A 3 19.58 5.93 55.44
C ARG A 3 19.42 6.63 54.09
N LYS A 4 20.53 6.98 53.41
CA LYS A 4 20.47 7.79 52.18
C LYS A 4 20.92 7.09 50.87
N TYR A 5 21.21 5.80 50.86
CA TYR A 5 21.76 5.11 49.68
C TYR A 5 20.86 4.01 49.06
N ILE A 6 19.65 3.85 49.53
CA ILE A 6 18.74 2.77 49.02
C ILE A 6 17.85 3.20 47.88
N LEU A 7 17.75 4.49 47.52
CA LEU A 7 16.83 5.03 46.52
C LEU A 7 17.41 5.16 45.12
N PHE A 8 18.66 4.72 44.86
CA PHE A 8 19.30 4.87 43.54
C PHE A 8 19.48 3.59 42.73
N LEU A 9 18.90 2.48 43.16
CA LEU A 9 19.12 1.18 42.52
C LEU A 9 17.88 0.58 41.81
N ILE A 10 16.76 1.35 41.66
CA ILE A 10 15.52 0.83 41.04
C ILE A 10 15.30 1.40 39.62
N CYS A 11 16.15 2.30 39.11
CA CYS A 11 15.99 2.90 37.78
C CYS A 11 16.74 2.20 36.64
N SER A 12 17.36 1.04 36.86
CA SER A 12 18.24 0.41 35.85
C SER A 12 17.68 -0.83 35.18
N PHE A 13 16.39 -1.17 35.32
CA PHE A 13 15.88 -2.46 34.82
C PHE A 13 14.75 -2.35 33.79
N PHE A 14 14.61 -1.22 33.11
CA PHE A 14 13.65 -1.09 32.01
C PHE A 14 14.30 -0.69 30.68
N LEU A 15 15.52 -1.13 30.45
CA LEU A 15 16.04 -1.28 29.10
C LEU A 15 15.64 -2.67 28.60
N GLY A 16 14.31 -2.88 28.44
CA GLY A 16 13.80 -3.96 27.64
C GLY A 16 14.41 -3.80 26.25
N GLY A 17 15.41 -4.65 25.94
CA GLY A 17 16.06 -4.66 24.65
C GLY A 17 14.98 -4.80 23.58
N VAL A 18 14.77 -3.75 22.79
CA VAL A 18 14.02 -3.83 21.55
C VAL A 18 14.83 -4.77 20.66
N SER A 19 14.54 -6.06 20.76
CA SER A 19 15.13 -7.06 19.89
C SER A 19 14.83 -6.64 18.45
N ALA A 20 15.86 -6.26 17.70
CA ALA A 20 15.70 -5.89 16.32
C ALA A 20 15.04 -7.07 15.58
N GLN A 21 13.82 -6.88 15.09
CA GLN A 21 13.11 -7.91 14.38
C GLN A 21 13.91 -8.35 13.15
N THR A 22 14.04 -9.66 12.99
CA THR A 22 14.74 -10.23 11.83
C THR A 22 13.84 -10.22 10.59
N LEU A 23 14.44 -10.34 9.42
CA LEU A 23 13.70 -10.46 8.16
C LEU A 23 12.72 -11.65 8.19
N GLU A 24 13.11 -12.76 8.80
CA GLU A 24 12.26 -13.95 8.90
C GLU A 24 11.05 -13.73 9.81
N GLN A 25 11.25 -13.05 10.92
CA GLN A 25 10.13 -12.64 11.78
C GLN A 25 9.18 -11.69 11.06
N ALA A 26 9.70 -10.74 10.28
CA ALA A 26 8.88 -9.84 9.48
C ALA A 26 8.08 -10.59 8.39
N ARG A 27 8.66 -11.60 7.74
CA ARG A 27 7.93 -12.48 6.81
C ARG A 27 6.80 -13.23 7.51
N THR A 28 7.06 -13.76 8.70
CA THR A 28 6.03 -14.44 9.49
C THR A 28 4.90 -13.50 9.88
N LEU A 29 5.20 -12.27 10.27
CA LEU A 29 4.20 -11.24 10.56
C LEU A 29 3.38 -10.89 9.31
N PHE A 30 4.06 -10.70 8.18
CA PHE A 30 3.42 -10.43 6.89
C PHE A 30 2.42 -11.53 6.49
N THR A 31 2.82 -12.80 6.61
CA THR A 31 1.92 -13.93 6.28
C THR A 31 0.74 -14.06 7.24
N LYS A 32 0.87 -13.57 8.48
CA LYS A 32 -0.21 -13.49 9.46
C LYS A 32 -1.10 -12.25 9.29
N GLY A 33 -0.76 -11.33 8.37
CA GLY A 33 -1.50 -10.09 8.16
C GLY A 33 -1.13 -8.96 9.15
N ASP A 34 -0.12 -9.15 10.00
CA ASP A 34 0.35 -8.12 10.94
C ASP A 34 1.31 -7.15 10.23
N TYR A 35 0.75 -6.39 9.27
CA TYR A 35 1.50 -5.51 8.37
C TYR A 35 2.16 -4.36 9.12
N GLU A 36 1.50 -3.81 10.14
CA GLU A 36 2.06 -2.73 10.95
C GLU A 36 3.39 -3.10 11.59
N LYS A 37 3.49 -4.31 12.16
CA LYS A 37 4.72 -4.78 12.78
C LYS A 37 5.78 -5.21 11.77
N ALA A 38 5.37 -5.72 10.60
CA ALA A 38 6.30 -6.13 9.54
C ALA A 38 6.90 -4.93 8.79
N LYS A 39 6.13 -3.85 8.61
CA LYS A 39 6.46 -2.67 7.80
C LYS A 39 7.85 -2.06 8.11
N PRO A 40 8.22 -1.75 9.37
CA PRO A 40 9.51 -1.09 9.66
C PRO A 40 10.71 -1.93 9.23
N VAL A 41 10.61 -3.25 9.33
CA VAL A 41 11.69 -4.16 8.90
C VAL A 41 11.82 -4.13 7.38
N PHE A 42 10.73 -4.30 6.64
CA PHE A 42 10.77 -4.25 5.19
C PHE A 42 11.17 -2.87 4.66
N LYS A 43 10.75 -1.78 5.30
CA LYS A 43 11.23 -0.42 5.00
C LYS A 43 12.75 -0.32 5.08
N LYS A 44 13.36 -0.87 6.15
CA LYS A 44 14.82 -0.91 6.32
C LYS A 44 15.49 -1.68 5.17
N TYR A 45 14.98 -2.87 4.83
CA TYR A 45 15.54 -3.69 3.76
C TYR A 45 15.35 -3.07 2.37
N ALA A 46 14.18 -2.50 2.07
CA ALA A 46 13.94 -1.78 0.82
C ALA A 46 14.87 -0.57 0.66
N LYS A 47 15.14 0.17 1.74
CA LYS A 47 16.10 1.28 1.73
C LYS A 47 17.55 0.82 1.54
N SER A 48 17.96 -0.28 2.17
CA SER A 48 19.33 -0.80 2.06
C SER A 48 19.61 -1.47 0.71
N GLN A 49 18.58 -2.01 0.07
CA GLN A 49 18.66 -2.68 -1.23
C GLN A 49 17.52 -2.21 -2.14
N PRO A 50 17.58 -0.98 -2.64
CA PRO A 50 16.47 -0.35 -3.38
C PRO A 50 16.13 -1.04 -4.70
N SER A 51 17.05 -1.84 -5.25
CA SER A 51 16.81 -2.63 -6.47
C SER A 51 16.20 -4.01 -6.19
N ASN A 52 16.03 -4.42 -4.93
CA ASN A 52 15.48 -5.71 -4.59
C ASN A 52 13.94 -5.69 -4.69
N GLY A 53 13.39 -6.35 -5.72
CA GLY A 53 11.96 -6.37 -5.97
C GLY A 53 11.13 -6.95 -4.81
N ASN A 54 11.63 -8.02 -4.16
CA ASN A 54 10.88 -8.65 -3.07
C ASN A 54 10.80 -7.75 -1.82
N TYR A 55 11.89 -7.05 -1.46
CA TYR A 55 11.86 -6.13 -0.32
C TYR A 55 10.92 -4.96 -0.58
N ASN A 56 10.95 -4.42 -1.80
CA ASN A 56 10.03 -3.38 -2.22
C ASN A 56 8.57 -3.88 -2.25
N TYR A 57 8.33 -5.11 -2.73
CA TYR A 57 7.01 -5.72 -2.71
C TYR A 57 6.45 -5.82 -1.29
N TRP A 58 7.18 -6.45 -0.36
CA TRP A 58 6.70 -6.59 1.02
C TRP A 58 6.47 -5.24 1.69
N TYR A 59 7.38 -4.28 1.46
CA TYR A 59 7.22 -2.94 2.01
C TYR A 59 6.00 -2.24 1.43
N GLY A 60 5.84 -2.23 0.10
CA GLY A 60 4.71 -1.61 -0.57
C GLY A 60 3.36 -2.23 -0.19
N VAL A 61 3.29 -3.57 -0.07
CA VAL A 61 2.07 -4.23 0.42
C VAL A 61 1.77 -3.85 1.87
N CYS A 62 2.79 -3.76 2.74
CA CYS A 62 2.56 -3.29 4.11
C CYS A 62 1.99 -1.87 4.11
N CYS A 63 2.58 -0.93 3.36
CA CYS A 63 2.08 0.44 3.26
C CYS A 63 0.61 0.47 2.78
N LEU A 64 0.30 -0.25 1.71
CA LEU A 64 -1.06 -0.34 1.18
C LEU A 64 -2.05 -0.88 2.23
N LYS A 65 -1.70 -1.97 2.92
CA LYS A 65 -2.56 -2.60 3.93
C LYS A 65 -2.67 -1.82 5.25
N THR A 66 -1.84 -0.81 5.46
CA THR A 66 -1.88 0.12 6.59
C THR A 66 -2.42 1.49 6.21
N GLY A 67 -3.05 1.63 5.03
CA GLY A 67 -3.70 2.87 4.58
C GLY A 67 -2.74 3.94 4.02
N GLU A 68 -1.48 3.57 3.75
CA GLU A 68 -0.47 4.50 3.22
C GLU A 68 -0.27 4.26 1.71
N ALA A 69 -1.35 4.37 0.93
CA ALA A 69 -1.35 4.02 -0.49
C ALA A 69 -0.33 4.83 -1.32
N GLU A 70 -0.17 6.12 -1.04
CA GLU A 70 0.83 6.97 -1.70
C GLU A 70 2.26 6.47 -1.48
N GLU A 71 2.59 6.04 -0.25
CA GLU A 71 3.92 5.49 0.07
C GLU A 71 4.13 4.10 -0.56
N ALA A 72 3.06 3.37 -0.84
CA ALA A 72 3.09 2.06 -1.47
C ALA A 72 3.46 2.10 -2.96
N VAL A 73 3.11 3.16 -3.70
CA VAL A 73 3.24 3.23 -5.16
C VAL A 73 4.67 2.95 -5.61
N LYS A 74 5.65 3.76 -5.19
CA LYS A 74 7.05 3.63 -5.66
C LYS A 74 7.67 2.26 -5.37
N PRO A 75 7.54 1.69 -4.16
CA PRO A 75 7.99 0.32 -3.89
C PRO A 75 7.31 -0.72 -4.79
N LEU A 76 6.01 -0.61 -5.03
CA LEU A 76 5.29 -1.56 -5.88
C LEU A 76 5.67 -1.42 -7.36
N GLU A 77 5.90 -0.22 -7.87
CA GLU A 77 6.48 0.00 -9.21
C GLU A 77 7.83 -0.71 -9.35
N MET A 78 8.69 -0.63 -8.33
CA MET A 78 9.96 -1.35 -8.34
C MET A 78 9.74 -2.87 -8.33
N ALA A 79 8.78 -3.38 -7.55
CA ALA A 79 8.44 -4.79 -7.53
C ALA A 79 7.95 -5.28 -8.91
N VAL A 80 7.10 -4.52 -9.58
CA VAL A 80 6.63 -4.80 -10.96
C VAL A 80 7.80 -4.79 -11.94
N LYS A 81 8.65 -3.77 -11.90
CA LYS A 81 9.87 -3.68 -12.73
C LYS A 81 10.78 -4.91 -12.55
N LYS A 82 10.82 -5.49 -11.36
CA LYS A 82 11.57 -6.71 -11.04
C LYS A 82 10.77 -8.00 -11.24
N ARG A 83 9.58 -7.92 -11.84
CA ARG A 83 8.70 -9.05 -12.14
C ARG A 83 8.33 -9.89 -10.93
N VAL A 84 8.13 -9.25 -9.78
CA VAL A 84 7.64 -9.95 -8.57
C VAL A 84 6.20 -10.37 -8.81
N ALA A 85 5.89 -11.63 -8.54
CA ALA A 85 4.54 -12.16 -8.67
C ALA A 85 3.55 -11.33 -7.82
N SER A 86 2.36 -11.10 -8.35
CA SER A 86 1.32 -10.25 -7.76
C SER A 86 1.70 -8.76 -7.55
N GLY A 87 2.88 -8.33 -8.02
CA GLY A 87 3.28 -6.92 -7.95
C GLY A 87 2.26 -6.00 -8.62
N GLN A 88 1.79 -6.37 -9.82
CA GLN A 88 0.79 -5.62 -10.58
C GLN A 88 -0.57 -5.55 -9.89
N LEU A 89 -0.99 -6.62 -9.20
CA LEU A 89 -2.22 -6.63 -8.42
C LEU A 89 -2.21 -5.54 -7.34
N TYR A 90 -1.16 -5.51 -6.53
CA TYR A 90 -1.05 -4.55 -5.42
C TYR A 90 -0.72 -3.14 -5.91
N LEU A 91 0.02 -2.99 -7.02
CA LEU A 91 0.24 -1.68 -7.64
C LEU A 91 -1.07 -1.12 -8.18
N GLY A 92 -1.90 -1.93 -8.83
CA GLY A 92 -3.24 -1.54 -9.28
C GLY A 92 -4.12 -1.08 -8.12
N GLN A 93 -4.09 -1.80 -6.98
CA GLN A 93 -4.80 -1.37 -5.77
C GLN A 93 -4.27 -0.03 -5.24
N ALA A 94 -2.94 0.15 -5.16
CA ALA A 94 -2.33 1.41 -4.72
C ALA A 94 -2.70 2.58 -5.64
N TYR A 95 -2.72 2.36 -6.95
CA TYR A 95 -3.18 3.37 -7.91
C TYR A 95 -4.67 3.69 -7.74
N ASN A 96 -5.51 2.68 -7.50
CA ASN A 96 -6.92 2.89 -7.24
C ASN A 96 -7.14 3.74 -5.98
N ASP A 97 -6.46 3.40 -4.88
CA ASP A 97 -6.55 4.11 -3.59
C ASP A 97 -5.92 5.52 -3.64
N THR A 98 -5.13 5.82 -4.67
CA THR A 98 -4.57 7.15 -4.95
C THR A 98 -5.27 7.86 -6.12
N TYR A 99 -6.46 7.39 -6.50
CA TYR A 99 -7.31 7.96 -7.57
C TYR A 99 -6.67 8.00 -8.96
N ARG A 100 -5.65 7.18 -9.18
CA ARG A 100 -4.99 6.97 -10.48
C ARG A 100 -5.65 5.84 -11.22
N PHE A 101 -6.93 5.98 -11.52
CA PHE A 101 -7.79 4.90 -12.03
C PHE A 101 -7.34 4.37 -13.39
N GLU A 102 -6.80 5.18 -14.29
CA GLU A 102 -6.27 4.71 -15.58
C GLU A 102 -5.07 3.78 -15.39
N ASP A 103 -4.15 4.16 -14.50
CA ASP A 103 -2.99 3.33 -14.16
C ASP A 103 -3.42 2.02 -13.47
N ALA A 104 -4.45 2.08 -12.60
CA ALA A 104 -5.02 0.90 -11.96
C ALA A 104 -5.62 -0.07 -12.99
N VAL A 105 -6.41 0.43 -13.93
CA VAL A 105 -6.99 -0.36 -15.03
C VAL A 105 -5.89 -1.09 -15.80
N ASN A 106 -4.84 -0.37 -16.22
CA ASN A 106 -3.73 -0.96 -16.95
C ASN A 106 -3.03 -2.07 -16.15
N CYS A 107 -2.77 -1.84 -14.85
CA CYS A 107 -2.16 -2.85 -13.98
C CYS A 107 -3.02 -4.11 -13.86
N PHE A 108 -4.33 -3.99 -13.68
CA PHE A 108 -5.22 -5.13 -13.56
C PHE A 108 -5.36 -5.89 -14.88
N GLU A 109 -5.43 -5.22 -16.04
CA GLU A 109 -5.47 -5.86 -17.35
C GLU A 109 -4.19 -6.68 -17.64
N GLU A 110 -3.03 -6.12 -17.32
CA GLU A 110 -1.75 -6.84 -17.44
C GLU A 110 -1.69 -8.03 -16.48
N TYR A 111 -2.15 -7.86 -15.23
CA TYR A 111 -2.18 -8.95 -14.25
C TYR A 111 -3.11 -10.09 -14.68
N ILE A 112 -4.31 -9.79 -15.15
CA ILE A 112 -5.27 -10.76 -15.70
C ILE A 112 -4.67 -11.50 -16.89
N THR A 113 -3.98 -10.78 -17.77
CA THR A 113 -3.32 -11.39 -18.92
C THR A 113 -2.25 -12.40 -18.48
N ASP A 114 -1.46 -12.08 -17.46
CA ASP A 114 -0.45 -13.00 -16.91
C ASP A 114 -1.11 -14.21 -16.22
N LEU A 115 -2.19 -14.00 -15.45
CA LEU A 115 -2.94 -15.10 -14.84
C LEU A 115 -3.51 -16.05 -15.89
N LYS A 116 -4.11 -15.53 -16.97
CA LYS A 116 -4.64 -16.36 -18.09
C LYS A 116 -3.55 -17.19 -18.75
N LYS A 117 -2.38 -16.60 -19.01
CA LYS A 117 -1.21 -17.33 -19.54
C LYS A 117 -0.77 -18.48 -18.63
N ARG A 118 -0.89 -18.30 -17.32
CA ARG A 118 -0.54 -19.29 -16.30
C ARG A 118 -1.68 -20.24 -15.93
N LYS A 119 -2.83 -20.13 -16.60
CA LYS A 119 -4.05 -20.89 -16.30
C LYS A 119 -4.48 -20.77 -14.83
N ARG A 120 -4.41 -19.56 -14.27
CA ARG A 120 -4.81 -19.23 -12.90
C ARG A 120 -6.16 -18.52 -12.91
N PRO A 121 -6.95 -18.64 -11.81
CA PRO A 121 -8.21 -17.91 -11.66
C PRO A 121 -8.03 -16.40 -11.81
N THR A 122 -9.00 -15.72 -12.41
CA THR A 122 -8.96 -14.27 -12.72
C THR A 122 -10.06 -13.49 -12.05
N GLU A 123 -11.04 -14.13 -11.44
CA GLU A 123 -12.29 -13.54 -10.98
C GLU A 123 -12.09 -12.39 -10.01
N GLU A 124 -11.15 -12.51 -9.08
CA GLU A 124 -10.84 -11.44 -8.12
C GLU A 124 -10.23 -10.22 -8.82
N ALA A 125 -9.28 -10.45 -9.72
CA ALA A 125 -8.65 -9.37 -10.48
C ALA A 125 -9.64 -8.69 -11.43
N GLU A 126 -10.55 -9.45 -12.04
CA GLU A 126 -11.61 -8.92 -12.92
C GLU A 126 -12.60 -8.04 -12.14
N LYS A 127 -12.95 -8.38 -10.89
CA LYS A 127 -13.76 -7.51 -10.02
C LYS A 127 -13.07 -6.17 -9.72
N LEU A 128 -11.78 -6.21 -9.41
CA LEU A 128 -10.99 -4.99 -9.16
C LEU A 128 -10.89 -4.13 -10.43
N LEU A 129 -10.70 -4.76 -11.58
CA LEU A 129 -10.69 -4.07 -12.88
C LEU A 129 -12.01 -3.37 -13.14
N GLU A 130 -13.14 -4.04 -12.96
CA GLU A 130 -14.45 -3.44 -13.20
C GLU A 130 -14.76 -2.30 -12.22
N LYS A 131 -14.35 -2.43 -10.95
CA LYS A 131 -14.43 -1.32 -9.99
C LYS A 131 -13.64 -0.12 -10.52
N SER A 132 -12.37 -0.29 -10.85
CA SER A 132 -11.51 0.81 -11.33
C SER A 132 -12.03 1.46 -12.61
N LYS A 133 -12.62 0.66 -13.53
CA LYS A 133 -13.27 1.20 -14.72
C LYS A 133 -14.53 2.02 -14.40
N ALA A 134 -15.31 1.60 -13.39
CA ALA A 134 -16.46 2.37 -12.92
C ALA A 134 -16.01 3.70 -12.31
N ASP A 135 -15.01 3.68 -11.43
CA ASP A 135 -14.45 4.87 -10.79
C ASP A 135 -13.89 5.85 -11.84
N LEU A 136 -13.19 5.33 -12.85
CA LEU A 136 -12.68 6.14 -13.98
C LEU A 136 -13.81 6.79 -14.79
N ARG A 137 -14.92 6.07 -15.06
CA ARG A 137 -16.08 6.63 -15.75
C ARG A 137 -16.72 7.74 -14.93
N MET A 138 -16.85 7.57 -13.61
CA MET A 138 -17.37 8.60 -12.71
C MET A 138 -16.50 9.85 -12.74
N LEU A 139 -15.17 9.69 -12.66
CA LEU A 139 -14.23 10.80 -12.72
C LEU A 139 -14.34 11.57 -14.03
N LYS A 140 -14.41 10.88 -15.18
CA LYS A 140 -14.58 11.51 -16.50
C LYS A 140 -15.95 12.18 -16.65
N GLY A 141 -17.01 11.56 -16.14
CA GLY A 141 -18.35 12.16 -16.16
C GLY A 141 -18.45 13.47 -15.39
N VAL A 142 -17.66 13.63 -14.31
CA VAL A 142 -17.60 14.90 -13.57
C VAL A 142 -16.79 15.94 -14.34
N GLU A 143 -15.70 15.55 -15.01
CA GLU A 143 -14.95 16.46 -15.88
C GLU A 143 -15.83 17.03 -17.01
N ASP A 144 -16.74 16.22 -17.56
CA ASP A 144 -17.68 16.65 -18.61
C ASP A 144 -18.81 17.55 -18.08
N VAL A 145 -19.28 17.36 -16.87
CA VAL A 145 -20.35 18.17 -16.23
C VAL A 145 -19.86 19.53 -15.77
N SER A 146 -18.57 19.72 -15.53
CA SER A 146 -17.99 21.00 -15.06
C SER A 146 -18.08 22.14 -16.08
N ILE A 147 -18.60 21.88 -17.30
CA ILE A 147 -18.75 22.88 -18.36
C ILE A 147 -20.13 23.60 -18.31
N ILE A 148 -21.10 23.16 -17.49
CA ILE A 148 -22.50 23.59 -17.63
C ILE A 148 -22.89 24.77 -16.74
N ASP A 149 -22.18 25.10 -15.68
CA ASP A 149 -22.42 26.39 -14.96
C ASP A 149 -21.22 26.75 -14.09
N SER A 150 -20.72 27.94 -14.26
CA SER A 150 -19.72 28.72 -13.54
C SER A 150 -19.24 28.33 -12.12
N PHE A 151 -19.49 27.14 -11.67
CA PHE A 151 -18.88 26.46 -10.52
C PHE A 151 -17.83 25.46 -11.04
N VAL A 152 -16.60 25.92 -11.11
CA VAL A 152 -15.45 25.03 -11.31
C VAL A 152 -15.30 24.20 -10.02
N VAL A 153 -15.97 23.06 -9.97
CA VAL A 153 -15.59 22.01 -9.02
C VAL A 153 -14.30 21.42 -9.58
N ASP A 154 -13.18 21.84 -9.02
CA ASP A 154 -11.91 21.31 -9.45
C ASP A 154 -11.83 19.82 -9.07
N LYS A 155 -10.94 19.08 -9.74
CA LYS A 155 -10.70 17.66 -9.51
C LYS A 155 -10.42 17.33 -8.05
N SER A 156 -9.77 18.22 -7.30
CA SER A 156 -9.43 18.05 -5.88
C SER A 156 -10.68 18.06 -5.00
N THR A 157 -11.62 18.91 -5.29
CA THR A 157 -12.90 19.01 -4.57
C THR A 157 -13.77 17.74 -4.79
N PHE A 158 -13.80 17.24 -6.02
CA PHE A 158 -14.50 16.00 -6.34
C PHE A 158 -13.86 14.80 -5.63
N LEU A 159 -12.54 14.67 -5.68
CA LEU A 159 -11.83 13.58 -5.02
C LEU A 159 -12.02 13.61 -3.50
N ASN A 160 -12.10 14.78 -2.89
CA ASN A 160 -12.39 14.90 -1.47
C ASN A 160 -13.83 14.50 -1.14
N ALA A 161 -14.81 14.88 -1.97
CA ALA A 161 -16.19 14.45 -1.80
C ALA A 161 -16.36 12.94 -1.98
N TYR A 162 -15.65 12.36 -2.93
CA TYR A 162 -15.64 10.91 -3.17
C TYR A 162 -15.07 10.14 -1.97
N LYS A 163 -13.97 10.61 -1.37
CA LYS A 163 -13.39 10.04 -0.14
C LYS A 163 -14.41 9.99 1.01
N ILE A 164 -15.12 11.08 1.23
CA ILE A 164 -16.13 11.18 2.30
C ILE A 164 -17.27 10.16 2.07
N SER A 165 -17.64 9.89 0.82
CA SER A 165 -18.71 8.94 0.50
C SER A 165 -18.31 7.47 0.68
N GLU A 166 -17.02 7.13 0.62
CA GLU A 166 -16.53 5.77 0.89
C GLU A 166 -16.33 5.48 2.39
N GLU A 167 -16.19 6.53 3.21
CA GLU A 167 -16.02 6.41 4.67
C GLU A 167 -17.34 6.41 5.46
N SER A 168 -18.47 6.62 4.80
CA SER A 168 -19.80 6.65 5.40
C SER A 168 -20.60 5.39 5.07
#